data_a605f6fa605dc4a4dd5b93e21c859ecc
#
_entry.id   a605f6fa605dc4a4dd5b93e21c859ecc
#
_cell.length_a   1.000
_cell.length_b   1.000
_cell.length_c   1.000
_cell.angle_alpha   90.00
_cell.angle_beta   90.00
_cell.angle_gamma   90.00
#
_symmetry.space_group_name_H-M   'P 1'
#
loop_
_entity.id
_entity.type
_entity.pdbx_description
1 polymer ?
#
loop_
_entity_poly.entity_id
_entity_poly.type
_entity_poly.pdbx_seq_one_letter_code
_entity_poly.pdbx_strand_id
1 'polypeptide(L)'
;GAIDPDKWTHEVRNQWYNEEVQSTTDLLENSKVEDGKLKITAIKKSNGDYTSARIRSFQKQDFTYGRIDVRAKMPSKTNGIWPAIWMLGSNYPNPEWPACGEIDILEYAQSNSFRAQSTVHHPDNYGGGDSYTRTDYTDLHEKFYTYSLVWTKEALTFYVEDKPHHIVGNSCALPFNWDFNIILNFAMGGTFGGEIDSSFTSETMEIDYVKVYQ
;
A
#
# COMPACT_ATOMS: atom_id res chain seq x y z
N GLY A 1 -14.45 -11.48 10.94
CA GLY A 1 -15.22 -11.78 9.72
C GLY A 1 -14.39 -11.59 8.46
N ALA A 2 -14.97 -11.92 7.30
CA ALA A 2 -14.35 -11.67 6.00
C ALA A 2 -14.45 -10.19 5.60
N ILE A 3 -13.65 -9.79 4.60
CA ILE A 3 -13.80 -8.49 3.94
C ILE A 3 -15.11 -8.42 3.15
N ASP A 4 -15.58 -7.19 2.87
CA ASP A 4 -16.77 -6.96 2.05
C ASP A 4 -16.47 -7.32 0.57
N PRO A 5 -17.05 -8.38 0.01
CA PRO A 5 -16.76 -8.82 -1.35
C PRO A 5 -17.33 -7.89 -2.43
N ASP A 6 -18.24 -6.97 -2.09
CA ASP A 6 -18.78 -5.98 -3.04
C ASP A 6 -17.80 -4.80 -3.23
N LYS A 7 -16.84 -4.64 -2.33
CA LYS A 7 -15.85 -3.56 -2.35
C LYS A 7 -14.43 -4.03 -2.62
N TRP A 8 -14.08 -5.24 -2.20
CA TRP A 8 -12.72 -5.74 -2.21
C TRP A 8 -12.61 -7.13 -2.82
N THR A 9 -11.47 -7.41 -3.45
CA THR A 9 -11.09 -8.72 -3.97
C THR A 9 -9.71 -9.09 -3.45
N HIS A 10 -9.54 -10.32 -2.96
CA HIS A 10 -8.20 -10.86 -2.67
C HIS A 10 -7.47 -11.19 -3.98
N GLU A 11 -6.20 -10.83 -4.04
CA GLU A 11 -5.29 -11.33 -5.06
C GLU A 11 -4.51 -12.51 -4.45
N VAL A 12 -4.92 -13.72 -4.81
CA VAL A 12 -4.28 -14.96 -4.33
C VAL A 12 -3.20 -15.37 -5.32
N ARG A 13 -1.93 -15.33 -4.90
CA ARG A 13 -0.76 -15.65 -5.74
C ARG A 13 0.39 -16.21 -4.89
N ASN A 14 1.23 -17.06 -5.52
CA ASN A 14 2.42 -17.63 -4.88
C ASN A 14 3.71 -16.86 -5.17
N GLN A 15 3.69 -15.98 -6.15
CA GLN A 15 4.86 -15.18 -6.54
C GLN A 15 4.41 -13.75 -6.87
N TRP A 16 5.21 -12.80 -6.43
CA TRP A 16 5.00 -11.39 -6.67
C TRP A 16 6.21 -10.75 -7.37
N TYR A 17 6.09 -9.48 -7.70
CA TYR A 17 7.16 -8.66 -8.26
C TYR A 17 8.19 -8.29 -7.18
N ASN A 18 9.24 -7.56 -7.57
CA ASN A 18 10.21 -6.96 -6.64
C ASN A 18 10.91 -7.95 -5.70
N GLU A 19 11.02 -9.23 -6.09
CA GLU A 19 11.63 -10.29 -5.26
C GLU A 19 10.92 -10.53 -3.92
N GLU A 20 9.66 -10.15 -3.82
CA GLU A 20 8.83 -10.42 -2.64
C GLU A 20 8.70 -11.93 -2.40
N VAL A 21 8.75 -12.37 -1.14
CA VAL A 21 8.86 -13.79 -0.80
C VAL A 21 7.56 -14.41 -0.29
N GLN A 22 6.54 -13.62 0.05
CA GLN A 22 5.27 -14.14 0.54
C GLN A 22 4.37 -14.64 -0.60
N SER A 23 3.61 -15.68 -0.32
CA SER A 23 2.36 -15.96 -1.02
C SER A 23 1.24 -15.12 -0.42
N THR A 24 0.31 -14.64 -1.24
CA THR A 24 -0.90 -13.99 -0.75
C THR A 24 -2.10 -14.92 -0.81
N THR A 25 -2.93 -14.89 0.22
CA THR A 25 -4.06 -15.78 0.43
C THR A 25 -5.35 -14.99 0.74
N ASP A 26 -6.48 -15.67 0.71
CA ASP A 26 -7.78 -15.21 1.18
C ASP A 26 -8.17 -15.80 2.55
N LEU A 27 -7.20 -16.43 3.24
CA LEU A 27 -7.43 -17.07 4.54
C LEU A 27 -7.60 -16.03 5.65
N LEU A 28 -8.48 -16.32 6.62
CA LEU A 28 -8.74 -15.44 7.76
C LEU A 28 -7.52 -15.22 8.66
N GLU A 29 -6.53 -16.08 8.60
CA GLU A 29 -5.26 -15.86 9.31
C GLU A 29 -4.42 -14.72 8.70
N ASN A 30 -4.55 -14.47 7.37
CA ASN A 30 -3.82 -13.42 6.68
C ASN A 30 -4.64 -12.14 6.49
N SER A 31 -5.98 -12.23 6.38
CA SER A 31 -6.83 -11.04 6.35
C SER A 31 -8.19 -11.30 6.99
N LYS A 32 -8.59 -10.45 7.92
CA LYS A 32 -9.89 -10.52 8.59
C LYS A 32 -10.36 -9.15 9.06
N VAL A 33 -11.67 -8.99 9.15
CA VAL A 33 -12.30 -7.88 9.86
C VAL A 33 -12.63 -8.32 11.29
N GLU A 34 -12.01 -7.66 12.25
CA GLU A 34 -12.16 -7.93 13.68
C GLU A 34 -12.09 -6.62 14.47
N ASP A 35 -12.98 -6.45 15.45
CA ASP A 35 -13.09 -5.24 16.28
C ASP A 35 -13.24 -3.95 15.43
N GLY A 36 -14.01 -4.03 14.33
CA GLY A 36 -14.24 -2.90 13.42
C GLY A 36 -13.06 -2.52 12.53
N LYS A 37 -11.99 -3.34 12.48
CA LYS A 37 -10.77 -3.07 11.71
C LYS A 37 -10.46 -4.20 10.76
N LEU A 38 -9.93 -3.87 9.60
CA LEU A 38 -9.25 -4.84 8.76
C LEU A 38 -7.85 -5.08 9.32
N LYS A 39 -7.51 -6.34 9.55
CA LYS A 39 -6.18 -6.81 9.95
C LYS A 39 -5.58 -7.59 8.79
N ILE A 40 -4.43 -7.12 8.28
CA ILE A 40 -3.61 -7.84 7.30
C ILE A 40 -2.37 -8.33 8.03
N THR A 41 -2.20 -9.66 8.08
CA THR A 41 -1.15 -10.32 8.86
C THR A 41 -0.21 -11.10 7.96
N ALA A 42 1.07 -10.75 8.00
CA ALA A 42 2.14 -11.55 7.44
C ALA A 42 2.58 -12.61 8.46
N ILE A 43 2.72 -13.86 8.03
CA ILE A 43 3.00 -15.02 8.89
C ILE A 43 4.13 -15.85 8.30
N LYS A 44 5.10 -16.24 9.13
CA LYS A 44 6.09 -17.28 8.79
C LYS A 44 5.50 -18.65 9.18
N LYS A 45 5.41 -19.52 8.20
CA LYS A 45 4.90 -20.88 8.40
C LYS A 45 5.99 -21.81 8.97
N SER A 46 5.57 -22.95 9.53
CA SER A 46 6.48 -23.94 10.11
C SER A 46 7.46 -24.54 9.10
N ASN A 47 7.13 -24.55 7.81
CA ASN A 47 8.00 -24.98 6.72
C ASN A 47 8.99 -23.91 6.24
N GLY A 48 8.95 -22.71 6.83
CA GLY A 48 9.78 -21.57 6.48
C GLY A 48 9.20 -20.61 5.45
N ASP A 49 8.08 -20.93 4.80
CA ASP A 49 7.40 -20.06 3.84
C ASP A 49 6.73 -18.88 4.54
N TYR A 50 6.45 -17.83 3.77
CA TYR A 50 5.71 -16.66 4.23
C TYR A 50 4.35 -16.57 3.54
N THR A 51 3.32 -16.23 4.31
CA THR A 51 1.98 -15.94 3.79
C THR A 51 1.52 -14.57 4.26
N SER A 52 0.72 -13.90 3.46
CA SER A 52 0.13 -12.60 3.77
C SER A 52 -1.14 -12.39 2.97
N ALA A 53 -1.65 -11.15 2.91
CA ALA A 53 -2.76 -10.81 2.05
C ALA A 53 -2.49 -9.55 1.23
N ARG A 54 -3.10 -9.51 0.05
CA ARG A 54 -3.24 -8.35 -0.81
C ARG A 54 -4.68 -8.28 -1.30
N ILE A 55 -5.32 -7.15 -1.06
CA ILE A 55 -6.70 -6.89 -1.46
C ILE A 55 -6.76 -5.63 -2.31
N ARG A 56 -7.68 -5.58 -3.26
CA ARG A 56 -7.86 -4.44 -4.14
C ARG A 56 -9.32 -4.13 -4.42
N SER A 57 -9.60 -2.87 -4.77
CA SER A 57 -10.93 -2.39 -5.11
C SER A 57 -11.24 -2.45 -6.62
N PHE A 58 -10.38 -3.02 -7.44
CA PHE A 58 -10.46 -3.06 -8.89
C PHE A 58 -11.81 -3.58 -9.40
N GLN A 59 -12.43 -2.83 -10.34
CA GLN A 59 -13.74 -3.09 -10.93
C GLN A 59 -14.90 -3.08 -9.92
N LYS A 60 -14.66 -2.58 -8.70
CA LYS A 60 -15.67 -2.42 -7.65
C LYS A 60 -15.76 -0.99 -7.17
N GLN A 61 -14.62 -0.34 -6.96
CA GLN A 61 -14.49 1.04 -6.53
C GLN A 61 -13.29 1.67 -7.24
N ASP A 62 -13.41 1.85 -8.57
CA ASP A 62 -12.43 2.56 -9.37
C ASP A 62 -12.89 4.01 -9.52
N PHE A 63 -11.97 4.96 -9.47
CA PHE A 63 -12.30 6.39 -9.55
C PHE A 63 -11.14 7.23 -10.05
N THR A 64 -11.46 8.40 -10.61
CA THR A 64 -10.50 9.42 -11.03
C THR A 64 -10.70 10.66 -10.17
N TYR A 65 -9.60 11.15 -9.56
CA TYR A 65 -9.56 12.30 -8.65
C TYR A 65 -10.35 12.12 -7.35
N GLY A 66 -10.17 13.07 -6.44
CA GLY A 66 -10.85 13.09 -5.16
C GLY A 66 -9.88 13.09 -3.98
N ARG A 67 -10.42 12.88 -2.79
CA ARG A 67 -9.64 12.68 -1.57
C ARG A 67 -9.80 11.24 -1.09
N ILE A 68 -8.70 10.60 -0.78
CA ILE A 68 -8.62 9.26 -0.19
C ILE A 68 -8.02 9.39 1.20
N ASP A 69 -8.71 8.92 2.22
CA ASP A 69 -8.23 8.86 3.60
C ASP A 69 -8.19 7.40 4.05
N VAL A 70 -7.03 6.92 4.46
CA VAL A 70 -6.85 5.58 5.05
C VAL A 70 -6.30 5.75 6.45
N ARG A 71 -7.05 5.34 7.46
CA ARG A 71 -6.60 5.35 8.85
C ARG A 71 -6.06 3.99 9.22
N ALA A 72 -4.76 3.93 9.48
CA ALA A 72 -4.07 2.67 9.74
C ALA A 72 -3.00 2.80 10.82
N LYS A 73 -2.67 1.65 11.43
CA LYS A 73 -1.53 1.47 12.32
C LYS A 73 -0.59 0.45 11.67
N MET A 74 0.68 0.83 11.54
CA MET A 74 1.70 -0.02 10.96
C MET A 74 2.12 -1.13 11.92
N PRO A 75 2.69 -2.24 11.42
CA PRO A 75 3.30 -3.27 12.27
C PRO A 75 4.53 -2.74 12.99
N SER A 76 5.08 -3.53 13.90
CA SER A 76 6.33 -3.24 14.60
C SER A 76 7.49 -3.03 13.62
N LYS A 77 8.56 -2.37 14.05
CA LYS A 77 9.76 -2.11 13.23
C LYS A 77 10.61 -3.38 13.09
N THR A 78 10.10 -4.34 12.37
CA THR A 78 10.79 -5.61 12.12
C THR A 78 11.39 -5.61 10.72
N ASN A 79 12.66 -6.00 10.58
CA ASN A 79 13.31 -6.06 9.27
C ASN A 79 12.61 -7.05 8.33
N GLY A 80 12.55 -6.69 7.07
CA GLY A 80 11.94 -7.52 6.02
C GLY A 80 10.44 -7.34 5.83
N ILE A 81 9.78 -6.46 6.61
CA ILE A 81 8.38 -6.12 6.37
C ILE A 81 8.24 -4.98 5.35
N TRP A 82 7.14 -5.02 4.57
CA TRP A 82 6.80 -3.99 3.59
C TRP A 82 5.28 -3.86 3.40
N PRO A 83 4.55 -3.39 4.42
CA PRO A 83 3.14 -3.02 4.25
C PRO A 83 3.01 -1.75 3.41
N ALA A 84 1.95 -1.70 2.58
CA ALA A 84 1.67 -0.57 1.71
C ALA A 84 0.17 -0.27 1.58
N ILE A 85 -0.12 1.01 1.36
CA ILE A 85 -1.41 1.58 1.01
C ILE A 85 -1.18 2.36 -0.27
N TRP A 86 -1.72 1.89 -1.39
CA TRP A 86 -1.38 2.43 -2.69
C TRP A 86 -2.48 2.27 -3.73
N MET A 87 -2.27 2.79 -4.91
CA MET A 87 -3.21 2.76 -6.02
C MET A 87 -2.50 2.42 -7.32
N LEU A 88 -3.16 1.65 -8.17
CA LEU A 88 -2.69 1.29 -9.50
C LEU A 88 -3.72 1.72 -10.54
N GLY A 89 -3.25 2.20 -11.69
CA GLY A 89 -4.13 2.52 -12.82
C GLY A 89 -5.00 1.33 -13.19
N SER A 90 -6.32 1.54 -13.26
CA SER A 90 -7.30 0.48 -13.54
C SER A 90 -7.26 -0.01 -14.99
N ASN A 91 -6.51 0.67 -15.85
CA ASN A 91 -6.21 0.26 -17.22
C ASN A 91 -5.07 -0.77 -17.34
N TYR A 92 -4.33 -1.06 -16.23
CA TYR A 92 -3.33 -2.12 -16.21
C TYR A 92 -3.99 -3.48 -16.57
N PRO A 93 -3.39 -4.35 -17.40
CA PRO A 93 -2.02 -4.28 -17.95
C PRO A 93 -1.91 -3.60 -19.32
N ASN A 94 -2.88 -2.84 -19.75
CA ASN A 94 -2.81 -2.15 -21.04
C ASN A 94 -3.19 -0.66 -20.89
N PRO A 95 -2.19 0.23 -20.69
CA PRO A 95 -0.75 -0.01 -20.77
C PRO A 95 -0.17 -0.76 -19.57
N GLU A 96 1.00 -1.38 -19.78
CA GLU A 96 1.79 -1.99 -18.72
C GLU A 96 2.38 -0.94 -17.75
N TRP A 97 2.80 -1.40 -16.57
CA TRP A 97 3.56 -0.58 -15.63
C TRP A 97 4.94 -0.18 -16.22
N PRO A 98 5.42 1.08 -16.02
CA PRO A 98 4.83 2.13 -15.20
C PRO A 98 3.87 3.07 -15.95
N ALA A 99 3.54 2.78 -17.20
CA ALA A 99 2.68 3.64 -18.03
C ALA A 99 1.21 3.66 -17.58
N CYS A 100 0.74 2.63 -16.87
CA CYS A 100 -0.57 2.65 -16.23
C CYS A 100 -0.66 3.64 -15.06
N GLY A 101 0.48 4.06 -14.50
CA GLY A 101 0.57 4.91 -13.31
C GLY A 101 0.41 4.13 -12.00
N GLU A 102 1.16 4.56 -10.97
CA GLU A 102 1.08 4.05 -9.61
C GLU A 102 1.21 5.21 -8.63
N ILE A 103 0.42 5.19 -7.57
CA ILE A 103 0.39 6.23 -6.53
C ILE A 103 0.48 5.55 -5.18
N ASP A 104 1.63 5.66 -4.52
CA ASP A 104 1.87 5.08 -3.21
C ASP A 104 1.55 6.10 -2.13
N ILE A 105 0.40 5.93 -1.48
CA ILE A 105 -0.03 6.81 -0.38
C ILE A 105 0.85 6.57 0.83
N LEU A 106 1.19 5.31 1.09
CA LEU A 106 2.08 4.90 2.16
C LEU A 106 2.86 3.65 1.75
N GLU A 107 4.17 3.71 1.90
CA GLU A 107 5.05 2.55 2.02
C GLU A 107 5.79 2.61 3.36
N TYR A 108 5.98 1.44 4.01
CA TYR A 108 6.62 1.36 5.32
C TYR A 108 7.54 0.14 5.37
N ALA A 109 8.85 0.38 5.48
CA ALA A 109 9.87 -0.66 5.48
C ALA A 109 11.17 -0.18 6.14
N GLN A 110 12.11 -1.10 6.34
CA GLN A 110 13.45 -0.75 6.84
C GLN A 110 14.19 0.20 5.89
N SER A 111 14.05 0.04 4.58
CA SER A 111 14.72 0.89 3.56
C SER A 111 14.34 2.36 3.67
N ASN A 112 13.14 2.69 4.17
CA ASN A 112 12.74 4.06 4.48
C ASN A 112 12.85 4.41 5.98
N SER A 113 13.60 3.60 6.75
CA SER A 113 13.78 3.77 8.20
C SER A 113 12.47 3.71 8.99
N PHE A 114 11.52 2.89 8.51
CA PHE A 114 10.19 2.75 9.10
C PHE A 114 9.44 4.08 9.25
N ARG A 115 9.55 4.92 8.23
CA ARG A 115 8.79 6.18 8.10
C ARG A 115 7.73 6.03 7.04
N ALA A 116 6.69 6.85 7.06
CA ALA A 116 5.77 6.92 5.95
C ALA A 116 6.49 7.55 4.74
N GLN A 117 6.55 6.81 3.65
CA GLN A 117 7.02 7.27 2.36
C GLN A 117 5.84 7.31 1.38
N SER A 118 5.68 8.42 0.67
CA SER A 118 4.76 8.52 -0.47
C SER A 118 5.54 8.67 -1.76
N THR A 119 5.09 8.00 -2.81
CA THR A 119 5.77 7.89 -4.10
C THR A 119 4.77 7.97 -5.25
N VAL A 120 5.20 8.36 -6.44
CA VAL A 120 4.46 8.16 -7.68
C VAL A 120 5.37 7.51 -8.72
N HIS A 121 4.81 6.60 -9.54
CA HIS A 121 5.52 5.96 -10.65
C HIS A 121 4.81 6.22 -11.97
N HIS A 122 5.60 6.65 -12.97
CA HIS A 122 5.18 6.90 -14.34
C HIS A 122 6.39 6.75 -15.29
N PRO A 123 6.22 6.75 -16.64
CA PRO A 123 7.30 6.42 -17.57
C PRO A 123 8.60 7.21 -17.40
N ASP A 124 8.51 8.48 -16.99
CA ASP A 124 9.69 9.34 -16.83
C ASP A 124 10.31 9.25 -15.43
N ASN A 125 9.66 8.54 -14.48
CA ASN A 125 10.12 8.42 -13.10
C ASN A 125 9.51 7.19 -12.42
N TYR A 126 10.30 6.14 -12.24
CA TYR A 126 9.86 4.89 -11.61
C TYR A 126 11.01 4.15 -10.91
N GLY A 127 10.68 3.13 -10.12
CA GLY A 127 11.65 2.38 -9.33
C GLY A 127 12.28 3.25 -8.23
N GLY A 128 13.58 3.41 -8.22
CA GLY A 128 14.30 4.24 -7.26
C GLY A 128 14.39 5.72 -7.61
N GLY A 129 13.51 6.25 -8.47
CA GLY A 129 13.49 7.65 -8.88
C GLY A 129 13.20 8.64 -7.75
N ASP A 130 13.33 9.93 -8.03
CA ASP A 130 13.32 11.01 -7.03
C ASP A 130 11.91 11.50 -6.60
N SER A 131 10.82 10.92 -7.13
CA SER A 131 9.45 11.36 -6.79
C SER A 131 8.91 10.72 -5.54
N TYR A 132 9.66 10.76 -4.46
CA TYR A 132 9.19 10.33 -3.15
C TYR A 132 9.54 11.32 -2.05
N THR A 133 8.77 11.29 -0.96
CA THR A 133 9.10 12.02 0.28
C THR A 133 8.79 11.15 1.49
N ARG A 134 9.67 11.22 2.49
CA ARG A 134 9.52 10.55 3.78
C ARG A 134 9.13 11.55 4.85
N THR A 135 8.25 11.11 5.75
CA THR A 135 7.87 11.92 6.93
C THR A 135 8.87 11.76 8.06
N ASP A 136 8.80 12.67 9.04
CA ASP A 136 9.58 12.55 10.27
C ASP A 136 8.88 11.72 11.37
N TYR A 137 7.69 11.19 11.10
CA TYR A 137 6.99 10.33 12.05
C TYR A 137 7.74 9.01 12.23
N THR A 138 7.99 8.63 13.49
CA THR A 138 8.73 7.42 13.84
C THR A 138 7.93 6.43 14.68
N ASP A 139 6.70 6.80 15.05
CA ASP A 139 5.80 6.05 15.95
C ASP A 139 4.56 5.48 15.22
N LEU A 140 4.67 5.24 13.91
CA LEU A 140 3.57 4.75 13.06
C LEU A 140 3.05 3.36 13.49
N HIS A 141 3.87 2.61 14.25
CA HIS A 141 3.54 1.28 14.80
C HIS A 141 2.89 1.35 16.20
N GLU A 142 2.90 2.52 16.85
CA GLU A 142 2.37 2.68 18.21
C GLU A 142 0.91 3.08 18.22
N LYS A 143 0.48 3.87 17.22
CA LYS A 143 -0.88 4.41 17.14
C LYS A 143 -1.39 4.52 15.71
N PHE A 144 -2.68 4.73 15.55
CA PHE A 144 -3.29 4.97 14.26
C PHE A 144 -2.99 6.38 13.74
N TYR A 145 -2.64 6.48 12.46
CA TYR A 145 -2.51 7.70 11.69
C TYR A 145 -3.44 7.67 10.49
N THR A 146 -3.86 8.83 10.02
CA THR A 146 -4.57 8.97 8.74
C THR A 146 -3.56 9.34 7.67
N TYR A 147 -3.45 8.48 6.66
CA TYR A 147 -2.67 8.70 5.44
C TYR A 147 -3.63 9.13 4.35
N SER A 148 -3.39 10.28 3.74
CA SER A 148 -4.34 10.84 2.79
C SER A 148 -3.67 11.25 1.48
N LEU A 149 -4.44 11.13 0.40
CA LEU A 149 -4.13 11.70 -0.90
C LEU A 149 -5.25 12.67 -1.29
N VAL A 150 -4.90 13.91 -1.64
CA VAL A 150 -5.76 14.82 -2.39
C VAL A 150 -5.26 14.83 -3.83
N TRP A 151 -6.07 14.32 -4.73
CA TRP A 151 -5.72 14.12 -6.13
C TRP A 151 -6.64 14.93 -7.03
N THR A 152 -6.03 15.84 -7.78
CA THR A 152 -6.72 16.74 -8.73
C THR A 152 -6.09 16.67 -10.12
N LYS A 153 -6.62 17.42 -11.06
CA LYS A 153 -6.03 17.58 -12.40
C LYS A 153 -4.68 18.31 -12.37
N GLU A 154 -4.45 19.09 -11.32
CA GLU A 154 -3.27 19.94 -11.19
C GLU A 154 -2.17 19.33 -10.33
N ALA A 155 -2.54 18.50 -9.33
CA ALA A 155 -1.58 17.95 -8.37
C ALA A 155 -2.09 16.72 -7.62
N LEU A 156 -1.12 15.96 -7.12
CA LEU A 156 -1.28 14.93 -6.09
C LEU A 156 -0.62 15.46 -4.83
N THR A 157 -1.37 15.60 -3.74
CA THR A 157 -0.85 16.06 -2.45
C THR A 157 -1.07 14.99 -1.39
N PHE A 158 0.00 14.55 -0.78
CA PHE A 158 0.01 13.49 0.22
C PHE A 158 0.10 14.07 1.63
N TYR A 159 -0.65 13.48 2.56
CA TYR A 159 -0.70 13.95 3.94
C TYR A 159 -0.50 12.78 4.91
N VAL A 160 0.11 13.08 6.07
CA VAL A 160 -0.02 12.26 7.27
C VAL A 160 -0.71 13.11 8.32
N GLU A 161 -1.87 12.66 8.80
CA GLU A 161 -2.84 13.51 9.50
C GLU A 161 -3.23 14.72 8.63
N ASP A 162 -3.14 15.92 9.17
CA ASP A 162 -3.43 17.16 8.44
C ASP A 162 -2.19 17.83 7.84
N LYS A 163 -1.01 17.16 7.87
CA LYS A 163 0.25 17.75 7.43
C LYS A 163 0.60 17.24 6.03
N PRO A 164 0.64 18.12 5.01
CA PRO A 164 1.16 17.75 3.71
C PRO A 164 2.67 17.45 3.83
N HIS A 165 3.12 16.40 3.15
CA HIS A 165 4.53 16.03 3.16
C HIS A 165 5.11 15.76 1.78
N HIS A 166 4.26 15.50 0.77
CA HIS A 166 4.70 15.29 -0.60
C HIS A 166 3.69 15.94 -1.57
N ILE A 167 4.19 16.65 -2.58
CA ILE A 167 3.35 17.29 -3.59
C ILE A 167 3.99 17.03 -4.96
N VAL A 168 3.19 16.45 -5.86
CA VAL A 168 3.59 16.17 -7.24
C VAL A 168 2.63 16.91 -8.17
N GLY A 169 3.18 17.70 -9.09
CA GLY A 169 2.36 18.33 -10.13
C GLY A 169 1.75 17.29 -11.06
N ASN A 170 0.49 17.47 -11.45
CA ASN A 170 -0.18 16.63 -12.43
C ASN A 170 -0.42 17.39 -13.73
N SER A 171 -0.51 16.67 -14.85
CA SER A 171 -0.81 17.22 -16.16
C SER A 171 -1.42 16.12 -17.05
N CYS A 172 -1.99 16.53 -18.19
CA CYS A 172 -2.56 15.55 -19.14
C CYS A 172 -1.50 14.62 -19.79
N ALA A 173 -0.19 14.91 -19.63
CA ALA A 173 0.90 14.06 -20.10
C ALA A 173 1.25 12.93 -19.13
N LEU A 174 0.81 13.01 -17.87
CA LEU A 174 1.06 12.01 -16.85
C LEU A 174 -0.09 10.99 -16.76
N PRO A 175 0.16 9.77 -16.28
CA PRO A 175 -0.87 8.74 -16.20
C PRO A 175 -1.82 8.89 -14.99
N PHE A 176 -1.96 10.09 -14.42
CA PHE A 176 -2.80 10.33 -13.25
C PHE A 176 -4.11 11.05 -13.62
N ASN A 177 -4.72 10.65 -14.76
CA ASN A 177 -5.92 11.29 -15.31
C ASN A 177 -7.00 10.27 -15.75
N TRP A 178 -6.92 9.05 -15.27
CA TRP A 178 -7.90 7.99 -15.47
C TRP A 178 -8.19 7.25 -14.18
N ASP A 179 -9.03 6.23 -14.24
CA ASP A 179 -9.43 5.51 -13.04
C ASP A 179 -8.28 4.71 -12.42
N PHE A 180 -8.19 4.78 -11.11
CA PHE A 180 -7.31 4.00 -10.27
C PHE A 180 -8.12 3.17 -9.27
N ASN A 181 -7.59 2.03 -8.89
CA ASN A 181 -8.09 1.21 -7.80
C ASN A 181 -7.14 1.25 -6.60
N ILE A 182 -7.69 1.08 -5.40
CA ILE A 182 -6.93 1.05 -4.15
C ILE A 182 -6.44 -0.37 -3.90
N ILE A 183 -5.19 -0.48 -3.44
CA ILE A 183 -4.56 -1.74 -3.03
C ILE A 183 -4.04 -1.59 -1.60
N LEU A 184 -4.35 -2.59 -0.77
CA LEU A 184 -3.86 -2.73 0.59
C LEU A 184 -3.15 -4.06 0.69
N ASN A 185 -1.87 -4.07 1.04
CA ASN A 185 -1.11 -5.31 1.15
C ASN A 185 -0.03 -5.25 2.23
N PHE A 186 0.46 -6.41 2.58
CA PHE A 186 1.61 -6.57 3.44
C PHE A 186 2.61 -7.51 2.77
N ALA A 187 3.58 -6.94 2.05
CA ALA A 187 4.66 -7.67 1.41
C ALA A 187 5.78 -8.02 2.42
N MET A 188 6.58 -9.02 2.07
CA MET A 188 7.71 -9.49 2.86
C MET A 188 8.97 -9.61 2.00
N GLY A 189 10.09 -9.15 2.53
CA GLY A 189 11.36 -9.19 1.81
C GLY A 189 11.38 -8.24 0.62
N GLY A 190 11.95 -8.71 -0.49
CA GLY A 190 12.01 -7.97 -1.73
C GLY A 190 12.98 -6.79 -1.73
N THR A 191 12.97 -6.05 -2.83
CA THR A 191 13.91 -4.94 -3.06
C THR A 191 13.75 -3.78 -2.08
N PHE A 192 12.56 -3.63 -1.46
CA PHE A 192 12.26 -2.55 -0.53
C PHE A 192 12.14 -3.01 0.92
N GLY A 193 11.56 -4.19 1.19
CA GLY A 193 11.49 -4.77 2.54
C GLY A 193 12.86 -5.23 3.06
N GLY A 194 13.72 -5.70 2.16
CA GLY A 194 15.08 -6.15 2.50
C GLY A 194 15.13 -7.53 3.19
N GLU A 195 16.23 -7.79 3.88
CA GLU A 195 16.42 -9.06 4.60
C GLU A 195 15.44 -9.21 5.75
N ILE A 196 14.79 -10.37 5.83
CA ILE A 196 13.81 -10.65 6.88
C ILE A 196 14.53 -11.06 8.15
N ASP A 197 14.14 -10.46 9.28
CA ASP A 197 14.63 -10.84 10.59
C ASP A 197 14.42 -12.34 10.83
N SER A 198 15.47 -13.03 11.23
CA SER A 198 15.44 -14.48 11.46
C SER A 198 14.45 -14.89 12.56
N SER A 199 14.18 -13.99 13.51
CA SER A 199 13.22 -14.17 14.59
C SER A 199 11.77 -13.84 14.20
N PHE A 200 11.52 -13.36 12.97
CA PHE A 200 10.18 -13.02 12.50
C PHE A 200 9.25 -14.24 12.60
N THR A 201 8.09 -14.03 13.16
CA THR A 201 7.01 -15.05 13.24
C THR A 201 5.73 -14.54 12.59
N SER A 202 5.25 -13.38 13.01
CA SER A 202 4.11 -12.71 12.42
C SER A 202 4.05 -11.24 12.84
N GLU A 203 3.49 -10.41 11.95
CA GLU A 203 3.21 -8.99 12.21
C GLU A 203 1.91 -8.59 11.51
N THR A 204 1.22 -7.59 12.04
CA THR A 204 -0.10 -7.17 11.55
C THR A 204 -0.14 -5.68 11.29
N MET A 205 -0.62 -5.30 10.10
CA MET A 205 -1.11 -3.96 9.78
C MET A 205 -2.61 -3.89 10.10
N GLU A 206 -3.03 -2.89 10.88
CA GLU A 206 -4.43 -2.66 11.22
C GLU A 206 -4.97 -1.44 10.47
N ILE A 207 -6.11 -1.58 9.79
CA ILE A 207 -6.78 -0.51 9.05
C ILE A 207 -8.16 -0.29 9.65
N ASP A 208 -8.41 0.93 10.13
CA ASP A 208 -9.67 1.34 10.76
C ASP A 208 -10.73 1.67 9.69
N TYR A 209 -10.35 2.50 8.70
CA TYR A 209 -11.23 2.82 7.58
C TYR A 209 -10.46 3.18 6.31
N VAL A 210 -11.15 3.03 5.19
CA VAL A 210 -10.84 3.66 3.90
C VAL A 210 -12.03 4.52 3.52
N LYS A 211 -11.81 5.81 3.25
CA LYS A 211 -12.83 6.76 2.83
C LYS A 211 -12.41 7.44 1.54
N VAL A 212 -13.32 7.51 0.58
CA VAL A 212 -13.13 8.22 -0.69
C VAL A 212 -14.18 9.30 -0.80
N TYR A 213 -13.74 10.50 -1.15
CA TYR A 213 -14.59 11.68 -1.37
C TYR A 213 -14.36 12.19 -2.79
N GLN A 214 -15.43 12.30 -3.56
CA GLN A 214 -15.46 12.82 -4.93
C GLN A 214 -16.30 14.09 -5.02
#